data_c8e272ae2a058a2cfe6e6b46d084ce9e
#
_entry.id   c8e272ae2a058a2cfe6e6b46d084ce9e
#
_cell.length_a   1.000
_cell.length_b   1.000
_cell.length_c   1.000
_cell.angle_alpha   90.00
_cell.angle_beta   90.00
_cell.angle_gamma   90.00
#
_symmetry.space_group_name_H-M   'P 1'
#
loop_
_entity.id
_entity.type
_entity.pdbx_description
1 polymer ?
#
loop_
_entity_poly.entity_id
_entity_poly.type
_entity_poly.pdbx_seq_one_letter_code
_entity_poly.pdbx_strand_id
1 'polypeptide(L)'
;MPKRTYDVAVFVGRFQPFHLGHRSVVAEALKVADHAVVVVGSSYRPRTSKNPFLFDEVAEMASGAFSVAEQERLTFLPLIDTIYDDDSWVQNVRTAVGRFLRYKGLAADSKVTLIGYEKDSSSYYLKLFPGWASVGVKPMMSPIE
;
A
#
# COMPACT_ATOMS: atom_id res chain seq x y z
N MET A 1 15.52 6.42 19.82
CA MET A 1 14.48 6.69 18.84
C MET A 1 13.15 6.16 19.34
N PRO A 2 12.10 6.97 19.31
CA PRO A 2 10.80 6.44 19.71
C PRO A 2 10.36 5.33 18.76
N LYS A 3 9.76 4.32 19.34
CA LYS A 3 9.23 3.20 18.56
C LYS A 3 8.04 3.69 17.75
N ARG A 4 7.95 3.26 16.51
CA ARG A 4 6.80 3.58 15.66
C ARG A 4 5.55 2.83 16.13
N THR A 5 4.39 3.37 15.83
CA THR A 5 3.10 2.85 16.32
C THR A 5 2.80 1.46 15.77
N TYR A 6 3.16 1.22 14.49
CA TYR A 6 2.85 -0.03 13.80
C TYR A 6 4.10 -0.72 13.30
N ASP A 7 4.03 -2.03 13.16
CA ASP A 7 5.11 -2.79 12.55
C ASP A 7 5.07 -2.66 11.03
N VAL A 8 3.87 -2.69 10.45
CA VAL A 8 3.67 -2.66 9.01
C VAL A 8 2.49 -1.75 8.67
N ALA A 9 2.67 -0.87 7.69
CA ALA A 9 1.58 -0.10 7.08
C ALA A 9 1.40 -0.58 5.64
N VAL A 10 0.17 -0.90 5.28
CA VAL A 10 -0.19 -1.47 3.98
C VAL A 10 -1.00 -0.45 3.18
N PHE A 11 -0.51 -0.11 2.00
CA PHE A 11 -1.18 0.81 1.08
C PHE A 11 -1.52 0.07 -0.21
N VAL A 12 -2.81 -0.06 -0.51
CA VAL A 12 -3.29 -0.82 -1.66
C VAL A 12 -3.77 0.14 -2.75
N GLY A 13 -3.35 -0.07 -3.99
CA GLY A 13 -3.79 0.74 -5.11
C GLY A 13 -3.30 0.17 -6.43
N ARG A 14 -3.65 0.83 -7.52
CA ARG A 14 -3.18 0.46 -8.85
C ARG A 14 -1.99 1.29 -9.32
N PHE A 15 -1.92 2.56 -8.90
CA PHE A 15 -0.79 3.45 -9.15
C PHE A 15 -0.45 3.57 -10.63
N GLN A 16 -1.40 4.04 -11.41
CA GLN A 16 -1.26 4.15 -12.88
C GLN A 16 -1.27 5.62 -13.35
N PRO A 17 -0.21 6.42 -13.16
CA PRO A 17 1.06 6.09 -12.52
C PRO A 17 1.09 6.36 -11.01
N PHE A 18 2.21 6.07 -10.38
CA PHE A 18 2.49 6.50 -9.02
C PHE A 18 2.78 8.02 -9.03
N HIS A 19 2.01 8.79 -8.29
CA HIS A 19 2.13 10.25 -8.31
C HIS A 19 2.37 10.85 -6.91
N LEU A 20 2.46 12.19 -6.85
CA LEU A 20 2.78 12.88 -5.60
C LEU A 20 1.81 12.59 -4.45
N GLY A 21 0.53 12.41 -4.76
CA GLY A 21 -0.45 12.02 -3.76
C GLY A 21 -0.14 10.66 -3.14
N HIS A 22 0.23 9.69 -3.98
CA HIS A 22 0.64 8.37 -3.50
C HIS A 22 1.92 8.45 -2.68
N ARG A 23 2.86 9.28 -3.13
CA ARG A 23 4.11 9.50 -2.41
C ARG A 23 3.86 10.01 -1.00
N SER A 24 2.91 10.94 -0.83
CA SER A 24 2.62 11.49 0.49
C SER A 24 2.03 10.43 1.43
N VAL A 25 1.23 9.52 0.92
CA VAL A 25 0.69 8.41 1.72
C VAL A 25 1.81 7.46 2.15
N VAL A 26 2.71 7.10 1.23
CA VAL A 26 3.84 6.22 1.56
C VAL A 26 4.78 6.89 2.56
N ALA A 27 5.03 8.19 2.40
CA ALA A 27 5.85 8.94 3.35
C ALA A 27 5.25 8.89 4.75
N GLU A 28 3.93 9.04 4.86
CA GLU A 28 3.24 8.91 6.15
C GLU A 28 3.33 7.49 6.69
N ALA A 29 3.20 6.49 5.83
CA ALA A 29 3.35 5.09 6.23
C ALA A 29 4.72 4.84 6.87
N LEU A 30 5.77 5.40 6.28
CA LEU A 30 7.13 5.26 6.81
C LEU A 30 7.35 6.00 8.14
N LYS A 31 6.50 6.97 8.45
CA LYS A 31 6.53 7.66 9.73
C LYS A 31 5.87 6.84 10.84
N VAL A 32 4.78 6.14 10.53
CA VAL A 32 3.97 5.47 11.54
C VAL A 32 4.32 3.99 11.70
N ALA A 33 5.05 3.40 10.77
CA ALA A 33 5.37 1.98 10.78
C ALA A 33 6.85 1.73 10.45
N ASP A 34 7.36 0.60 10.93
CA ASP A 34 8.74 0.19 10.62
C ASP A 34 8.88 -0.20 9.15
N HIS A 35 7.85 -0.80 8.57
CA HIS A 35 7.82 -1.22 7.17
C HIS A 35 6.58 -0.67 6.47
N ALA A 36 6.75 -0.23 5.24
CA ALA A 36 5.64 0.15 4.36
C ALA A 36 5.54 -0.89 3.25
N VAL A 37 4.36 -1.47 3.09
CA VAL A 37 4.09 -2.45 2.04
C VAL A 37 3.07 -1.85 1.09
N VAL A 38 3.47 -1.69 -0.16
CA VAL A 38 2.60 -1.17 -1.22
C VAL A 38 2.10 -2.36 -2.04
N VAL A 39 0.81 -2.62 -1.99
CA VAL A 39 0.18 -3.73 -2.71
C VAL A 39 -0.39 -3.17 -3.99
N VAL A 40 0.15 -3.62 -5.13
CA VAL A 40 -0.18 -3.08 -6.45
C VAL A 40 -1.20 -4.00 -7.12
N GLY A 41 -2.43 -3.52 -7.24
CA GLY A 41 -3.52 -4.26 -7.89
C GLY A 41 -3.35 -4.31 -9.40
N SER A 42 -4.05 -5.24 -10.04
CA SER A 42 -4.02 -5.46 -11.50
C SER A 42 -2.63 -5.81 -12.02
N SER A 43 -1.75 -6.40 -11.19
CA SER A 43 -0.34 -6.63 -11.52
C SER A 43 -0.12 -7.66 -12.62
N TYR A 44 -1.01 -8.59 -12.79
CA TYR A 44 -0.85 -9.69 -13.75
C TYR A 44 -1.67 -9.49 -15.02
N ARG A 45 -2.09 -8.25 -15.27
CA ARG A 45 -2.86 -7.92 -16.47
C ARG A 45 -1.96 -7.33 -17.55
N PRO A 46 -2.28 -7.56 -18.83
CA PRO A 46 -1.54 -6.91 -19.91
C PRO A 46 -1.78 -5.40 -19.90
N ARG A 47 -0.92 -4.66 -20.60
CA ARG A 47 -1.07 -3.22 -20.74
C ARG A 47 -2.39 -2.90 -21.44
N THR A 48 -3.09 -1.89 -20.92
CA THR A 48 -4.32 -1.37 -21.52
C THR A 48 -4.29 0.15 -21.40
N SER A 49 -5.24 0.82 -22.05
CA SER A 49 -5.35 2.27 -21.92
C SER A 49 -5.69 2.70 -20.49
N LYS A 50 -6.37 1.84 -19.74
CA LYS A 50 -6.74 2.11 -18.34
C LYS A 50 -5.62 1.78 -17.37
N ASN A 51 -4.83 0.75 -17.67
CA ASN A 51 -3.70 0.31 -16.85
C ASN A 51 -2.46 0.17 -17.73
N PRO A 52 -1.86 1.31 -18.14
CA PRO A 52 -0.74 1.27 -19.11
C PRO A 52 0.59 0.80 -18.52
N PHE A 53 0.71 0.74 -17.19
CA PHE A 53 1.99 0.39 -16.55
C PHE A 53 1.95 -1.00 -15.94
N LEU A 54 3.05 -1.75 -16.10
CA LEU A 54 3.24 -3.05 -15.48
C LEU A 54 3.69 -2.88 -14.03
N PHE A 55 3.57 -3.94 -13.24
CA PHE A 55 3.95 -3.92 -11.83
C PHE A 55 5.39 -3.43 -11.63
N ASP A 56 6.35 -3.97 -12.39
CA ASP A 56 7.75 -3.59 -12.25
C ASP A 56 7.96 -2.12 -12.55
N GLU A 57 7.23 -1.57 -13.51
CA GLU A 57 7.31 -0.16 -13.86
C GLU A 57 6.77 0.73 -12.74
N VAL A 58 5.66 0.33 -12.14
CA VAL A 58 5.08 1.07 -10.99
C VAL A 58 6.04 1.05 -9.81
N ALA A 59 6.59 -0.12 -9.49
CA ALA A 59 7.53 -0.27 -8.39
C ALA A 59 8.78 0.58 -8.60
N GLU A 60 9.30 0.60 -9.82
CA GLU A 60 10.48 1.41 -10.14
C GLU A 60 10.20 2.91 -10.02
N MET A 61 9.07 3.37 -10.55
CA MET A 61 8.67 4.77 -10.43
C MET A 61 8.54 5.19 -8.97
N ALA A 62 7.89 4.36 -8.16
CA ALA A 62 7.65 4.67 -6.77
C ALA A 62 8.95 4.64 -5.96
N SER A 63 9.80 3.64 -6.18
CA SER A 63 11.07 3.52 -5.45
C SER A 63 11.97 4.72 -5.69
N GLY A 64 11.97 5.24 -6.91
CA GLY A 64 12.80 6.40 -7.27
C GLY A 64 12.42 7.68 -6.53
N ALA A 65 11.26 7.72 -5.89
CA ALA A 65 10.80 8.88 -5.13
C ALA A 65 11.35 8.90 -3.69
N PHE A 66 12.06 7.86 -3.26
CA PHE A 66 12.50 7.70 -1.87
C PHE A 66 14.01 7.49 -1.78
N SER A 67 14.58 7.83 -0.62
CA SER A 67 16.00 7.62 -0.36
C SER A 67 16.32 6.13 -0.25
N VAL A 68 17.62 5.79 -0.32
CA VAL A 68 18.05 4.40 -0.17
C VAL A 68 17.63 3.83 1.18
N ALA A 69 17.77 4.60 2.25
CA ALA A 69 17.37 4.16 3.60
C ALA A 69 15.86 3.91 3.66
N GLU A 70 15.06 4.75 3.03
CA GLU A 70 13.61 4.56 2.96
C GLU A 70 13.24 3.33 2.14
N GLN A 71 13.93 3.11 1.02
CA GLN A 71 13.69 1.95 0.16
C GLN A 71 13.92 0.63 0.88
N GLU A 72 14.83 0.58 1.84
CA GLU A 72 15.07 -0.62 2.65
C GLU A 72 13.86 -1.02 3.49
N ARG A 73 13.01 -0.05 3.81
CA ARG A 73 11.79 -0.24 4.61
C ARG A 73 10.53 -0.30 3.75
N LEU A 74 10.66 -0.27 2.44
CA LEU A 74 9.57 -0.18 1.47
C LEU A 74 9.56 -1.43 0.61
N THR A 75 8.39 -2.09 0.51
CA THR A 75 8.25 -3.30 -0.28
C THR A 75 7.02 -3.18 -1.16
N PHE A 76 7.13 -3.63 -2.41
CA PHE A 76 6.03 -3.66 -3.36
C PHE A 76 5.61 -5.12 -3.59
N LEU A 77 4.31 -5.37 -3.49
CA LEU A 77 3.75 -6.71 -3.69
C LEU A 77 2.71 -6.67 -4.81
N PRO A 78 2.79 -7.59 -5.77
CA PRO A 78 1.78 -7.68 -6.81
C PRO A 78 0.51 -8.35 -6.29
N LEU A 79 -0.64 -7.94 -6.82
CA LEU A 79 -1.92 -8.51 -6.44
C LEU A 79 -2.80 -8.71 -7.67
N ILE A 80 -3.49 -9.84 -7.72
CA ILE A 80 -4.50 -10.11 -8.74
C ILE A 80 -5.81 -9.47 -8.26
N ASP A 81 -6.44 -8.67 -9.12
CA ASP A 81 -7.75 -8.13 -8.80
C ASP A 81 -8.81 -9.23 -8.86
N THR A 82 -9.70 -9.21 -7.87
CA THR A 82 -10.86 -10.09 -7.84
C THR A 82 -12.09 -9.20 -7.99
N ILE A 83 -12.59 -9.10 -9.21
CA ILE A 83 -13.71 -8.20 -9.53
C ILE A 83 -14.98 -8.68 -8.84
N TYR A 84 -15.70 -7.76 -8.19
CA TYR A 84 -16.99 -8.00 -7.53
C TYR A 84 -16.96 -9.01 -6.36
N ASP A 85 -15.78 -9.27 -5.80
CA ASP A 85 -15.66 -10.19 -4.68
C ASP A 85 -14.71 -9.61 -3.63
N ASP A 86 -15.28 -8.81 -2.72
CA ASP A 86 -14.52 -8.16 -1.67
C ASP A 86 -13.88 -9.17 -0.72
N ASP A 87 -14.56 -10.28 -0.44
CA ASP A 87 -14.01 -11.28 0.48
C ASP A 87 -12.74 -11.93 -0.08
N SER A 88 -12.76 -12.31 -1.36
CA SER A 88 -11.57 -12.88 -2.01
C SER A 88 -10.45 -11.85 -2.09
N TRP A 89 -10.80 -10.60 -2.38
CA TRP A 89 -9.82 -9.51 -2.45
C TRP A 89 -9.14 -9.30 -1.09
N VAL A 90 -9.95 -9.24 -0.02
CA VAL A 90 -9.42 -9.11 1.34
C VAL A 90 -8.48 -10.26 1.68
N GLN A 91 -8.88 -11.50 1.35
CA GLN A 91 -8.05 -12.67 1.61
C GLN A 91 -6.74 -12.61 0.82
N ASN A 92 -6.78 -12.17 -0.43
CA ASN A 92 -5.59 -12.03 -1.25
C ASN A 92 -4.61 -11.02 -0.64
N VAL A 93 -5.12 -9.89 -0.16
CA VAL A 93 -4.29 -8.87 0.50
C VAL A 93 -3.69 -9.44 1.78
N ARG A 94 -4.51 -10.09 2.62
CA ARG A 94 -4.03 -10.68 3.88
C ARG A 94 -2.98 -11.75 3.63
N THR A 95 -3.16 -12.58 2.61
CA THR A 95 -2.21 -13.62 2.25
C THR A 95 -0.88 -13.03 1.81
N ALA A 96 -0.93 -11.98 0.98
CA ALA A 96 0.28 -11.30 0.51
C ALA A 96 1.05 -10.69 1.69
N VAL A 97 0.35 -10.03 2.60
CA VAL A 97 0.98 -9.43 3.78
C VAL A 97 1.52 -10.51 4.71
N GLY A 98 0.79 -11.60 4.90
CA GLY A 98 1.25 -12.73 5.72
C GLY A 98 2.54 -13.34 5.19
N ARG A 99 2.67 -13.48 3.87
CA ARG A 99 3.90 -13.94 3.25
C ARG A 99 5.05 -12.96 3.47
N PHE A 100 4.76 -11.67 3.39
CA PHE A 100 5.75 -10.63 3.67
C PHE A 100 6.25 -10.74 5.11
N LEU A 101 5.36 -10.89 6.08
CA LEU A 101 5.74 -11.04 7.48
C LEU A 101 6.67 -12.22 7.69
N ARG A 102 6.35 -13.37 7.10
CA ARG A 102 7.18 -14.57 7.20
C ARG A 102 8.54 -14.37 6.54
N TYR A 103 8.55 -13.75 5.36
CA TYR A 103 9.79 -13.46 4.64
C TYR A 103 10.74 -12.58 5.44
N LYS A 104 10.18 -11.58 6.13
CA LYS A 104 10.99 -10.65 6.95
C LYS A 104 11.28 -11.19 8.36
N GLY A 105 10.76 -12.36 8.71
CA GLY A 105 10.95 -12.90 10.06
C GLY A 105 10.16 -12.17 11.13
N LEU A 106 9.08 -11.51 10.74
CA LEU A 106 8.21 -10.78 11.67
C LEU A 106 7.14 -11.71 12.23
N ALA A 107 6.69 -11.41 13.46
CA ALA A 107 5.65 -12.20 14.11
C ALA A 107 4.32 -12.13 13.38
N ALA A 108 3.56 -13.23 13.42
CA ALA A 108 2.24 -13.27 12.80
C ALA A 108 1.26 -12.27 13.44
N ASP A 109 1.49 -11.90 14.69
CA ASP A 109 0.67 -10.93 15.41
C ASP A 109 1.23 -9.51 15.36
N SER A 110 2.10 -9.24 14.39
CA SER A 110 2.62 -7.88 14.17
C SER A 110 1.48 -6.89 14.00
N LYS A 111 1.70 -5.67 14.49
CA LYS A 111 0.70 -4.60 14.37
C LYS A 111 0.67 -4.08 12.94
N VAL A 112 -0.41 -4.38 12.25
CA VAL A 112 -0.61 -3.98 10.85
C VAL A 112 -1.68 -2.90 10.78
N THR A 113 -1.44 -1.86 10.01
CA THR A 113 -2.45 -0.86 9.68
C THR A 113 -2.62 -0.75 8.18
N LEU A 114 -3.86 -0.53 7.74
CA LEU A 114 -4.10 -0.04 6.39
C LEU A 114 -3.95 1.46 6.39
N ILE A 115 -3.34 1.98 5.34
CA ILE A 115 -3.18 3.44 5.19
C ILE A 115 -3.70 3.84 3.82
N GLY A 116 -4.36 4.99 3.75
CA GLY A 116 -4.91 5.49 2.50
C GLY A 116 -5.48 6.87 2.69
N TYR A 117 -6.07 7.41 1.64
CA TYR A 117 -6.67 8.74 1.71
C TYR A 117 -7.88 8.75 2.63
N GLU A 118 -7.96 9.76 3.48
CA GLU A 118 -9.10 10.04 4.33
C GLU A 118 -10.12 10.82 3.52
N LYS A 119 -10.87 10.13 2.66
CA LYS A 119 -11.90 10.84 1.92
C LYS A 119 -12.95 9.88 1.40
N ASP A 120 -14.20 10.29 1.56
CA ASP A 120 -15.41 9.83 0.91
C ASP A 120 -15.60 8.31 0.78
N SER A 121 -16.39 7.94 -0.20
CA SER A 121 -16.81 6.55 -0.41
C SER A 121 -15.66 5.64 -0.84
N SER A 122 -14.59 6.19 -1.42
CA SER A 122 -13.47 5.36 -1.87
C SER A 122 -12.62 4.83 -0.72
N SER A 123 -12.78 5.37 0.48
CA SER A 123 -12.04 4.90 1.65
C SER A 123 -12.72 3.76 2.39
N TYR A 124 -13.87 3.28 1.92
CA TYR A 124 -14.62 2.23 2.62
C TYR A 124 -13.80 0.95 2.79
N TYR A 125 -12.89 0.66 1.86
CA TYR A 125 -12.09 -0.56 1.92
C TYR A 125 -11.20 -0.63 3.17
N LEU A 126 -10.89 0.53 3.76
CA LEU A 126 -10.12 0.56 5.00
C LEU A 126 -10.83 -0.16 6.15
N LYS A 127 -12.14 -0.34 6.05
CA LYS A 127 -12.95 -1.01 7.06
C LYS A 127 -13.16 -2.49 6.79
N LEU A 128 -12.65 -2.99 5.67
CA LEU A 128 -12.86 -4.40 5.27
C LEU A 128 -11.90 -5.38 5.93
N PHE A 129 -10.97 -4.89 6.74
CA PHE A 129 -9.92 -5.71 7.35
C PHE A 129 -10.04 -5.74 8.87
N PRO A 130 -10.93 -6.61 9.41
CA PRO A 130 -11.06 -6.71 10.87
C PRO A 130 -9.72 -7.11 11.50
N GLY A 131 -9.40 -6.53 12.63
CA GLY A 131 -8.15 -6.81 13.33
C GLY A 131 -6.97 -5.95 12.89
N TRP A 132 -7.09 -5.26 11.75
CA TRP A 132 -6.09 -4.27 11.33
C TRP A 132 -6.60 -2.87 11.66
N ALA A 133 -5.68 -2.00 12.10
CA ALA A 133 -6.00 -0.59 12.26
C ALA A 133 -6.12 0.07 10.90
N SER A 134 -6.65 1.28 10.86
CA SER A 134 -6.67 2.09 9.65
C SER A 134 -6.19 3.50 9.96
N VAL A 135 -5.39 4.05 9.06
CA VAL A 135 -4.88 5.42 9.15
C VAL A 135 -5.30 6.17 7.91
N GLY A 136 -6.05 7.25 8.09
CA GLY A 136 -6.45 8.13 7.00
C GLY A 136 -5.43 9.25 6.82
N VAL A 137 -5.05 9.50 5.57
CA VAL A 137 -4.13 10.58 5.21
C VAL A 137 -4.93 11.62 4.43
N LYS A 138 -4.83 12.88 4.82
CA LYS A 138 -5.51 13.94 4.09
C LYS A 138 -4.87 14.11 2.71
N PRO A 139 -5.69 14.26 1.66
CA PRO A 139 -5.14 14.49 0.32
C PRO A 139 -4.25 15.72 0.30
N MET A 140 -3.16 15.64 -0.47
CA MET A 140 -2.29 16.79 -0.66
C MET A 140 -3.06 17.88 -1.43
N MET A 141 -3.07 19.08 -0.91
CA MET A 141 -3.68 20.22 -1.61
C MET A 141 -2.81 20.61 -2.79
N SER A 142 -3.41 20.64 -3.97
CA SER A 142 -2.73 21.09 -5.16
C SER A 142 -3.26 22.47 -5.56
N PRO A 143 -2.39 23.40 -5.96
CA PRO A 143 -2.86 24.73 -6.39
C PRO A 143 -3.75 24.69 -7.62
N ILE A 144 -3.78 23.59 -8.33
CA ILE A 144 -4.64 23.44 -9.52
C ILE A 144 -5.92 22.66 -9.26
N GLU A 145 -6.17 22.26 -8.08
CA GLU A 145 -7.43 21.58 -7.71
C GLU A 145 -8.55 22.57 -7.49
#